data_51cf393d614d814477079180e200b28a
#
_entry.id   51cf393d614d814477079180e200b28a
#
_cell.length_a   1.000
_cell.length_b   1.000
_cell.length_c   1.000
_cell.angle_alpha   90.00
_cell.angle_beta   90.00
_cell.angle_gamma   90.00
#
_symmetry.space_group_name_H-M   'P 1'
#
loop_
_entity.id
_entity.type
_entity.pdbx_description
1 polymer ?
#
loop_
_entity_poly.entity_id
_entity_poly.type
_entity_poly.pdbx_seq_one_letter_code
_entity_poly.pdbx_strand_id
1 'polypeptide(L)'
;MDHDTVTTFVEDAIEELEQRNALEEAEYLRMMLECDGPDVDGAVSSLVKYGAVTVAWVERLAAINEESVGFFDEELAELREGLSGA
;
A
#
# COMPACT_ATOMS: atom_id res chain seq x y z
N MET A 1 1.58 -9.99 14.28
CA MET A 1 2.18 -9.30 13.12
C MET A 1 3.13 -8.22 13.58
N ASP A 2 4.22 -8.08 12.89
CA ASP A 2 5.20 -7.03 13.18
C ASP A 2 4.66 -5.69 12.68
N HIS A 3 4.54 -4.73 13.58
CA HIS A 3 4.09 -3.37 13.26
C HIS A 3 5.00 -2.73 12.19
N ASP A 4 6.29 -3.02 12.26
CA ASP A 4 7.27 -2.47 11.32
C ASP A 4 7.05 -2.94 9.88
N THR A 5 6.52 -4.16 9.70
CA THR A 5 6.26 -4.70 8.36
C THR A 5 5.22 -3.86 7.62
N VAL A 6 4.14 -3.50 8.32
CA VAL A 6 3.08 -2.66 7.74
C VAL A 6 3.61 -1.26 7.44
N THR A 7 4.35 -0.69 8.39
CA THR A 7 4.95 0.63 8.23
C THR A 7 5.89 0.64 7.03
N THR A 8 6.73 -0.38 6.89
CA THR A 8 7.66 -0.49 5.77
C THR A 8 6.91 -0.59 4.44
N PHE A 9 5.81 -1.35 4.40
CA PHE A 9 4.97 -1.44 3.20
C PHE A 9 4.49 -0.06 2.76
N VAL A 10 3.97 0.73 3.71
CA VAL A 10 3.48 2.07 3.40
C VAL A 10 4.62 3.01 3.01
N GLU A 11 5.76 2.93 3.70
CA GLU A 11 6.93 3.75 3.37
C GLU A 11 7.42 3.47 1.95
N ASP A 12 7.45 2.21 1.55
CA ASP A 12 7.85 1.83 0.20
C ASP A 12 6.83 2.31 -0.83
N ALA A 13 5.54 2.28 -0.47
CA ALA A 13 4.50 2.82 -1.35
C ALA A 13 4.67 4.32 -1.55
N ILE A 14 5.00 5.05 -0.47
CA ILE A 14 5.28 6.48 -0.55
C ILE A 14 6.43 6.75 -1.52
N GLU A 15 7.51 5.98 -1.40
CA GLU A 15 8.67 6.12 -2.27
C GLU A 15 8.31 5.86 -3.73
N GLU A 16 7.53 4.82 -3.99
CA GLU A 16 7.07 4.51 -5.35
C GLU A 16 6.24 5.65 -5.93
N LEU A 17 5.35 6.21 -5.12
CA LEU A 17 4.52 7.34 -5.54
C LEU A 17 5.35 8.58 -5.83
N GLU A 18 6.38 8.84 -5.02
CA GLU A 18 7.28 9.96 -5.25
C GLU A 18 8.02 9.80 -6.58
N GLN A 19 8.46 8.58 -6.89
CA GLN A 19 9.13 8.31 -8.16
C GLN A 19 8.21 8.52 -9.35
N ARG A 20 6.91 8.36 -9.16
CA ARG A 20 5.91 8.58 -10.21
C ARG A 20 5.36 10.00 -10.20
N ASN A 21 5.95 10.87 -9.39
CA ASN A 21 5.56 12.27 -9.27
C ASN A 21 4.17 12.47 -8.68
N ALA A 22 3.68 11.47 -7.95
CA ALA A 22 2.39 11.54 -7.24
C ALA A 22 2.63 12.15 -5.85
N LEU A 23 3.03 13.42 -5.82
CA LEU A 23 3.53 14.05 -4.61
C LEU A 23 2.45 14.33 -3.58
N GLU A 24 1.22 14.62 -4.01
CA GLU A 24 0.12 14.87 -3.08
C GLU A 24 -0.23 13.62 -2.28
N GLU A 25 -0.35 12.49 -2.97
CA GLU A 25 -0.66 11.22 -2.32
C GLU A 25 0.47 10.79 -1.40
N ALA A 26 1.71 10.94 -1.85
CA ALA A 26 2.87 10.60 -1.03
C ALA A 26 2.91 11.45 0.24
N GLU A 27 2.65 12.73 0.12
CA GLU A 27 2.64 13.64 1.27
C GLU A 27 1.52 13.29 2.25
N TYR A 28 0.33 12.98 1.73
CA TYR A 28 -0.79 12.57 2.56
C TYR A 28 -0.45 11.31 3.37
N LEU A 29 0.11 10.30 2.71
CA LEU A 29 0.47 9.05 3.37
C LEU A 29 1.56 9.26 4.43
N ARG A 30 2.51 10.14 4.14
CA ARG A 30 3.58 10.47 5.08
C ARG A 30 3.01 11.17 6.31
N MET A 31 2.08 12.09 6.10
CA MET A 31 1.41 12.79 7.20
C MET A 31 0.63 11.80 8.07
N MET A 32 -0.08 10.85 7.45
CA MET A 32 -0.83 9.84 8.18
C MET A 32 0.09 8.97 9.03
N LEU A 33 1.27 8.61 8.49
CA LEU A 33 2.25 7.84 9.25
C LEU A 33 2.65 8.54 10.54
N GLU A 34 2.81 9.86 10.48
CA GLU A 34 3.22 10.64 11.65
C GLU A 34 2.09 10.85 12.66
N CYS A 35 0.85 10.97 12.18
CA CYS A 35 -0.28 11.33 13.03
C CYS A 35 -1.10 10.14 13.51
N ASP A 36 -1.39 9.20 12.62
CA ASP A 36 -2.31 8.09 12.91
C ASP A 36 -1.70 6.71 12.69
N GLY A 37 -0.62 6.63 11.95
CA GLY A 37 0.03 5.37 11.62
C GLY A 37 -0.11 5.01 10.16
N PRO A 38 0.33 3.81 9.76
CA PRO A 38 0.34 3.43 8.34
C PRO A 38 -1.07 3.28 7.78
N ASP A 39 -1.34 4.00 6.70
CA ASP A 39 -2.61 3.95 5.98
C ASP A 39 -2.49 3.01 4.79
N VAL A 40 -2.71 1.73 5.03
CA VAL A 40 -2.60 0.70 3.99
C VAL A 40 -3.64 0.92 2.89
N ASP A 41 -4.87 1.26 3.27
CA ASP A 41 -5.94 1.50 2.31
C ASP A 41 -5.57 2.65 1.36
N GLY A 42 -5.11 3.76 1.90
CA GLY A 42 -4.67 4.90 1.09
C GLY A 42 -3.50 4.55 0.19
N ALA A 43 -2.53 3.78 0.70
CA ALA A 43 -1.38 3.35 -0.07
C ALA A 43 -1.82 2.48 -1.25
N VAL A 44 -2.70 1.52 -1.01
CA VAL A 44 -3.23 0.63 -2.05
C VAL A 44 -4.00 1.41 -3.11
N SER A 45 -4.90 2.28 -2.69
CA SER A 45 -5.69 3.09 -3.62
C SER A 45 -4.81 3.96 -4.50
N SER A 46 -3.77 4.54 -3.92
CA SER A 46 -2.84 5.37 -4.68
C SER A 46 -2.02 4.56 -5.68
N LEU A 47 -1.53 3.39 -5.27
CA LEU A 47 -0.79 2.51 -6.18
C LEU A 47 -1.64 2.11 -7.37
N VAL A 48 -2.91 1.77 -7.13
CA VAL A 48 -3.84 1.40 -8.20
C VAL A 48 -4.10 2.60 -9.12
N LYS A 49 -4.34 3.76 -8.55
CA LYS A 49 -4.63 4.99 -9.30
C LYS A 49 -3.52 5.33 -10.30
N TYR A 50 -2.27 5.15 -9.89
CA TYR A 50 -1.12 5.51 -10.73
C TYR A 50 -0.56 4.33 -11.54
N GLY A 51 -1.25 3.21 -11.53
CA GLY A 51 -0.84 2.03 -12.30
C GLY A 51 0.49 1.46 -11.82
N ALA A 52 0.77 1.56 -10.53
CA ALA A 52 2.04 1.14 -9.94
C ALA A 52 2.02 -0.29 -9.40
N VAL A 53 0.89 -0.98 -9.49
CA VAL A 53 0.74 -2.30 -8.90
C VAL A 53 1.53 -3.35 -9.69
N THR A 54 2.35 -4.11 -8.98
CA THR A 54 3.10 -5.24 -9.53
C THR A 54 2.80 -6.49 -8.72
N VAL A 55 3.23 -7.63 -9.22
CA VAL A 55 3.11 -8.91 -8.49
C VAL A 55 3.78 -8.82 -7.12
N ALA A 56 4.92 -8.13 -7.04
CA ALA A 56 5.63 -7.96 -5.77
C ALA A 56 4.78 -7.26 -4.72
N TRP A 57 4.03 -6.23 -5.11
CA TRP A 57 3.13 -5.53 -4.18
C TRP A 57 2.03 -6.45 -3.67
N VAL A 58 1.43 -7.23 -4.57
CA VAL A 58 0.38 -8.18 -4.22
C VAL A 58 0.92 -9.23 -3.24
N GLU A 59 2.09 -9.78 -3.53
CA GLU A 59 2.69 -10.80 -2.67
C GLU A 59 3.02 -10.25 -1.28
N ARG A 60 3.53 -9.03 -1.20
CA ARG A 60 3.84 -8.39 0.08
C ARG A 60 2.58 -8.22 0.91
N LEU A 61 1.53 -7.66 0.32
CA LEU A 61 0.29 -7.45 1.07
C LEU A 61 -0.37 -8.77 1.42
N ALA A 62 -0.29 -9.78 0.55
CA ALA A 62 -0.83 -11.11 0.85
C ALA A 62 -0.17 -11.70 2.09
N ALA A 63 1.15 -11.56 2.24
CA ALA A 63 1.86 -12.05 3.41
C ALA A 63 1.43 -11.32 4.68
N ILE A 64 1.29 -10.00 4.61
CA ILE A 64 0.83 -9.18 5.73
C ILE A 64 -0.59 -9.57 6.10
N ASN A 65 -1.45 -9.76 5.10
CA ASN A 65 -2.85 -10.12 5.31
C ASN A 65 -2.98 -11.48 5.99
N GLU A 66 -2.15 -12.44 5.60
CA GLU A 66 -2.15 -13.76 6.20
C GLU A 66 -1.78 -13.69 7.68
N GLU A 67 -0.76 -12.93 8.03
CA GLU A 67 -0.33 -12.76 9.42
C GLU A 67 -1.38 -12.03 10.26
N SER A 68 -2.15 -11.13 9.66
CA SER A 68 -3.18 -10.37 10.35
C SER A 68 -4.57 -11.02 10.26
N VAL A 69 -4.62 -12.26 9.85
CA VAL A 69 -5.84 -13.09 9.80
C VAL A 69 -6.95 -12.40 8.98
N GLY A 70 -6.57 -11.93 7.80
CA GLY A 70 -7.55 -11.38 6.84
C GLY A 70 -7.94 -9.93 7.09
N PHE A 71 -7.18 -9.21 7.92
CA PHE A 71 -7.50 -7.81 8.22
C PHE A 71 -7.50 -6.92 6.97
N PHE A 72 -6.68 -7.27 5.98
CA PHE A 72 -6.52 -6.47 4.76
C PHE A 72 -7.13 -7.14 3.52
N ASP A 73 -8.16 -7.97 3.70
CA ASP A 73 -8.79 -8.68 2.58
C ASP A 73 -9.27 -7.72 1.48
N GLU A 74 -9.89 -6.61 1.86
CA GLU A 74 -10.42 -5.65 0.89
C GLU A 74 -9.30 -4.95 0.12
N GLU A 75 -8.27 -4.54 0.83
CA GLU A 75 -7.12 -3.87 0.22
C GLU A 75 -6.38 -4.82 -0.72
N LEU A 76 -6.24 -6.08 -0.31
CA LEU A 76 -5.59 -7.09 -1.14
C LEU A 76 -6.40 -7.34 -2.42
N ALA A 77 -7.72 -7.41 -2.31
CA ALA A 77 -8.60 -7.57 -3.48
C ALA A 77 -8.44 -6.40 -4.44
N GLU A 78 -8.36 -5.18 -3.91
CA GLU A 78 -8.16 -3.98 -4.73
C GLU A 78 -6.82 -4.01 -5.47
N LEU A 79 -5.75 -4.45 -4.80
CA LEU A 79 -4.44 -4.61 -5.46
C LEU A 79 -4.51 -5.63 -6.58
N ARG A 80 -5.17 -6.76 -6.35
CA ARG A 80 -5.30 -7.79 -7.38
C ARG A 80 -6.08 -7.29 -8.57
N GLU A 81 -7.13 -6.53 -8.34
CA GLU A 81 -7.90 -5.91 -9.42
C GLU A 81 -7.05 -4.92 -10.20
N GLY A 82 -6.25 -4.13 -9.52
CA GLY A 82 -5.35 -3.18 -10.16
C GLY A 82 -4.32 -3.87 -11.03
N LEU A 83 -3.80 -5.00 -10.57
CA LEU A 83 -2.85 -5.79 -11.35
C LEU A 83 -3.51 -6.38 -12.59
N SER A 84 -4.73 -6.91 -12.47
CA SER A 84 -5.46 -7.54 -13.58
C SER A 84 -5.99 -6.51 -14.58
N GLY A 85 -6.38 -5.33 -14.11
CA GLY A 85 -6.96 -4.30 -14.94
C GLY A 85 -5.97 -3.43 -15.67
N ALA A 86 -4.69 -3.64 -15.41
CA ALA A 86 -3.61 -2.80 -15.99
C ALA A 86 -3.35 -3.08 -17.49
#